data_fc59875ce999f1343f2c31da92f9e68a
#
_entry.id   fc59875ce999f1343f2c31da92f9e68a
#
_cell.length_a   1.000
_cell.length_b   1.000
_cell.length_c   1.000
_cell.angle_alpha   90.00
_cell.angle_beta   90.00
_cell.angle_gamma   90.00
#
_symmetry.space_group_name_H-M   'P 1'
#
loop_
_entity.id
_entity.type
_entity.pdbx_description
1 polymer ?
#
loop_
_entity_poly.entity_id
_entity_poly.type
_entity_poly.pdbx_seq_one_letter_code
_entity_poly.pdbx_strand_id
1 'polypeptide(L)'
;MAKFGEIEVLEQKEMSAFPQRAASAWGVMTGIVGARYKAIAYVGTQIVKGVNHVFIAEQTFITATPIRHIVLVTINEFDGNFSLVSVEPVI
;
A
#
# COMPACT_ATOMS: atom_id res chain seq x y z
N MET A 1 -17.07 11.16 5.88
CA MET A 1 -16.82 9.77 6.34
C MET A 1 -16.93 8.80 5.16
N ALA A 2 -16.01 7.88 5.03
CA ALA A 2 -16.06 6.87 3.97
C ALA A 2 -17.21 5.89 4.21
N LYS A 3 -17.86 5.47 3.13
CA LYS A 3 -18.85 4.40 3.16
C LYS A 3 -18.11 3.05 3.16
N PHE A 4 -18.79 2.00 3.61
CA PHE A 4 -18.22 0.67 3.57
C PHE A 4 -17.83 0.27 2.14
N GLY A 5 -16.59 -0.15 1.94
CA GLY A 5 -16.04 -0.53 0.64
C GLY A 5 -15.61 0.64 -0.25
N GLU A 6 -15.90 1.86 0.15
CA GLU A 6 -15.51 3.05 -0.61
C GLU A 6 -14.12 3.51 -0.19
N ILE A 7 -13.30 3.91 -1.18
CA ILE A 7 -11.96 4.44 -0.91
C ILE A 7 -12.08 5.92 -0.57
N GLU A 8 -11.59 6.28 0.61
CA GLU A 8 -11.47 7.67 1.01
C GLU A 8 -10.09 8.17 0.57
N VAL A 9 -10.09 9.07 -0.42
CA VAL A 9 -8.85 9.60 -0.99
C VAL A 9 -8.28 10.70 -0.10
N LEU A 10 -6.98 10.61 0.19
CA LEU A 10 -6.26 11.58 0.98
C LEU A 10 -5.25 12.33 0.12
N GLU A 11 -4.80 13.49 0.64
CA GLU A 11 -3.74 14.26 0.01
C GLU A 11 -2.46 13.43 -0.06
N GLN A 12 -1.79 13.46 -1.23
CA GLN A 12 -0.55 12.73 -1.43
C GLN A 12 0.58 13.37 -0.64
N LYS A 13 1.38 12.54 0.01
CA LYS A 13 2.50 12.95 0.86
C LYS A 13 3.65 11.96 0.70
N GLU A 14 4.84 12.41 1.07
CA GLU A 14 5.98 11.50 1.21
C GLU A 14 5.74 10.50 2.36
N MET A 15 6.44 9.37 2.33
CA MET A 15 6.26 8.31 3.34
C MET A 15 6.43 8.84 4.76
N SER A 16 7.42 9.72 5.00
CA SER A 16 7.66 10.29 6.33
C SER A 16 6.51 11.18 6.82
N ALA A 17 5.67 11.66 5.91
CA ALA A 17 4.52 12.50 6.20
C ALA A 17 3.19 11.72 6.15
N PHE A 18 3.22 10.42 5.88
CA PHE A 18 2.03 9.58 5.89
C PHE A 18 1.47 9.48 7.32
N PRO A 19 0.16 9.30 7.47
CA PRO A 19 -0.40 8.96 8.77
C PRO A 19 0.32 7.77 9.38
N GLN A 20 0.51 7.80 10.69
CA GLN A 20 1.29 6.75 11.37
C GLN A 20 0.79 5.34 11.07
N ARG A 21 -0.52 5.14 11.01
CA ARG A 21 -1.08 3.81 10.72
C ARG A 21 -0.79 3.39 9.28
N ALA A 22 -0.80 4.32 8.34
CA ALA A 22 -0.42 4.03 6.96
C ALA A 22 1.06 3.64 6.85
N ALA A 23 1.93 4.39 7.53
CA ALA A 23 3.36 4.06 7.56
C ALA A 23 3.61 2.70 8.20
N SER A 24 2.88 2.37 9.28
CA SER A 24 2.97 1.05 9.93
C SER A 24 2.48 -0.07 9.02
N ALA A 25 1.38 0.17 8.29
CA ALA A 25 0.86 -0.80 7.32
C ALA A 25 1.89 -1.08 6.22
N TRP A 26 2.55 -0.03 5.73
CA TRP A 26 3.57 -0.18 4.68
C TRP A 26 4.71 -1.10 5.09
N GLY A 27 4.97 -1.24 6.39
CA GLY A 27 6.00 -2.14 6.91
C GLY A 27 5.86 -3.59 6.42
N VAL A 28 4.65 -4.02 6.06
CA VAL A 28 4.41 -5.35 5.47
C VAL A 28 5.22 -5.55 4.19
N MET A 29 5.39 -4.49 3.39
CA MET A 29 6.05 -4.58 2.10
C MET A 29 7.56 -4.73 2.19
N THR A 30 8.16 -4.43 3.34
CA THR A 30 9.60 -4.58 3.53
C THR A 30 10.03 -6.03 3.65
N GLY A 31 9.10 -6.93 3.95
CA GLY A 31 9.38 -8.38 4.07
C GLY A 31 9.19 -9.17 2.78
N ILE A 32 8.77 -8.51 1.69
CA ILE A 32 8.54 -9.20 0.41
C ILE A 32 9.87 -9.57 -0.23
N VAL A 33 9.97 -10.83 -0.68
CA VAL A 33 11.17 -11.37 -1.33
C VAL A 33 11.00 -11.32 -2.84
N GLY A 34 12.08 -11.00 -3.57
CA GLY A 34 12.09 -11.01 -5.03
C GLY A 34 11.65 -9.70 -5.69
N ALA A 35 11.14 -8.77 -4.93
CA ALA A 35 10.76 -7.46 -5.43
C ALA A 35 11.00 -6.40 -4.36
N ARG A 36 11.20 -5.17 -4.81
CA ARG A 36 11.25 -3.99 -3.95
C ARG A 36 10.06 -3.11 -4.24
N TYR A 37 9.54 -2.47 -3.20
CA TYR A 37 8.38 -1.59 -3.31
C TYR A 37 8.73 -0.23 -2.73
N LYS A 38 8.54 0.81 -3.54
CA LYS A 38 8.69 2.19 -3.10
C LYS A 38 7.32 2.85 -3.13
N ALA A 39 6.83 3.24 -1.96
CA ALA A 39 5.55 3.95 -1.89
C ALA A 39 5.68 5.32 -2.56
N ILE A 40 4.76 5.59 -3.50
CA ILE A 40 4.68 6.88 -4.19
C ILE A 40 3.64 7.75 -3.51
N ALA A 41 2.49 7.17 -3.19
CA ALA A 41 1.39 7.91 -2.59
C ALA A 41 0.55 7.00 -1.71
N TYR A 42 0.02 7.57 -0.63
CA TYR A 42 -1.03 6.93 0.15
C TYR A 42 -2.38 7.42 -0.38
N VAL A 43 -3.10 6.53 -1.04
CA VAL A 43 -4.35 6.88 -1.72
C VAL A 43 -5.47 7.14 -0.72
N GLY A 44 -5.57 6.29 0.29
CA GLY A 44 -6.62 6.42 1.30
C GLY A 44 -6.94 5.10 1.96
N THR A 45 -8.13 5.03 2.52
CA THR A 45 -8.62 3.85 3.23
C THR A 45 -9.91 3.33 2.63
N GLN A 46 -10.16 2.05 2.87
CA GLN A 46 -11.39 1.38 2.48
C GLN A 46 -11.88 0.61 3.70
N ILE A 47 -13.11 0.88 4.12
CA ILE A 47 -13.69 0.21 5.28
C ILE A 47 -14.22 -1.14 4.84
N VAL A 48 -13.65 -2.18 5.43
CA VAL A 48 -14.02 -3.58 5.20
C VAL A 48 -14.06 -4.26 6.57
N LYS A 49 -13.76 -5.54 6.66
CA LYS A 49 -13.45 -6.13 7.95
C LYS A 49 -12.08 -5.60 8.40
N GLY A 50 -12.09 -4.63 9.32
CA GLY A 50 -10.94 -3.80 9.59
C GLY A 50 -10.85 -2.63 8.61
N VAL A 51 -9.66 -2.22 8.29
CA VAL A 51 -9.39 -1.09 7.38
C VAL A 51 -8.35 -1.53 6.35
N ASN A 52 -8.66 -1.34 5.08
CA ASN A 52 -7.68 -1.47 4.02
C ASN A 52 -6.98 -0.13 3.80
N HIS A 53 -5.67 -0.14 3.83
CA HIS A 53 -4.84 0.99 3.44
C HIS A 53 -4.40 0.78 1.99
N VAL A 54 -4.61 1.78 1.15
CA VAL A 54 -4.37 1.70 -0.28
C VAL A 54 -3.25 2.64 -0.68
N PHE A 55 -2.26 2.10 -1.36
CA PHE A 55 -1.07 2.85 -1.79
C PHE A 55 -0.86 2.70 -3.29
N ILE A 56 -0.27 3.72 -3.89
CA ILE A 56 0.37 3.60 -5.20
C ILE A 56 1.87 3.47 -4.95
N ALA A 57 2.48 2.50 -5.62
CA ALA A 57 3.89 2.21 -5.41
C ALA A 57 4.59 1.84 -6.72
N GLU A 58 5.91 2.03 -6.73
CA GLU A 58 6.77 1.48 -7.76
C GLU A 58 7.26 0.12 -7.29
N GLN A 59 6.99 -0.90 -8.10
CA GLN A 59 7.48 -2.26 -7.90
C GLN A 59 8.68 -2.48 -8.81
N THR A 60 9.78 -2.96 -8.25
CA THR A 60 10.97 -3.32 -9.03
C THR A 60 11.30 -4.78 -8.74
N PHE A 61 11.23 -5.63 -9.76
CA PHE A 61 11.66 -7.01 -9.63
C PHE A 61 13.19 -7.09 -9.55
N ILE A 62 13.67 -7.91 -8.62
CA ILE A 62 15.10 -8.13 -8.41
C ILE A 62 15.56 -9.21 -9.39
N THR A 63 15.98 -8.80 -10.58
CA THR A 63 16.44 -9.66 -11.66
C THR A 63 17.72 -9.07 -12.25
N ALA A 64 18.35 -9.83 -13.18
CA ALA A 64 19.54 -9.35 -13.89
C ALA A 64 19.26 -8.07 -14.66
N THR A 65 18.04 -7.92 -15.21
CA THR A 65 17.55 -6.70 -15.82
C THR A 65 16.32 -6.26 -15.03
N PRO A 66 16.45 -5.26 -14.14
CA PRO A 66 15.32 -4.84 -13.31
C PRO A 66 14.16 -4.35 -14.16
N ILE A 67 12.96 -4.80 -13.81
CA ILE A 67 11.70 -4.39 -14.46
C ILE A 67 10.89 -3.63 -13.42
N ARG A 68 10.40 -2.45 -13.81
CA ARG A 68 9.62 -1.56 -12.94
C ARG A 68 8.18 -1.49 -13.38
N HIS A 69 7.28 -1.49 -12.42
CA HIS A 69 5.84 -1.33 -12.64
C HIS A 69 5.27 -0.35 -11.62
N ILE A 70 4.20 0.32 -12.02
CA ILE A 70 3.39 1.07 -11.06
C ILE A 70 2.24 0.16 -10.65
N VAL A 71 2.08 -0.01 -9.35
CA VAL A 71 1.10 -0.95 -8.77
C VAL A 71 0.25 -0.27 -7.72
N LEU A 72 -0.93 -0.83 -7.53
CA LEU A 72 -1.81 -0.50 -6.42
C LEU A 72 -1.63 -1.56 -5.35
N VAL A 73 -1.24 -1.14 -4.15
CA VAL A 73 -0.99 -2.04 -3.02
C VAL A 73 -2.08 -1.83 -1.99
N THR A 74 -2.73 -2.90 -1.58
CA THR A 74 -3.74 -2.86 -0.54
C THR A 74 -3.29 -3.71 0.63
N ILE A 75 -3.26 -3.11 1.82
CA ILE A 75 -2.84 -3.76 3.06
C ILE A 75 -3.96 -3.62 4.08
N ASN A 76 -4.42 -4.75 4.61
CA ASN A 76 -5.47 -4.77 5.62
C ASN A 76 -4.88 -4.61 7.01
N GLU A 77 -5.54 -3.78 7.80
CA GLU A 77 -5.31 -3.66 9.23
C GLU A 77 -6.55 -4.15 9.96
N PHE A 78 -6.41 -5.21 10.75
CA PHE A 78 -7.49 -5.77 11.54
C PHE A 78 -6.94 -6.25 12.88
N ASP A 79 -7.55 -5.77 13.96
CA ASP A 79 -7.20 -6.19 15.33
C ASP A 79 -5.69 -6.05 15.62
N GLY A 80 -5.11 -4.93 15.18
CA GLY A 80 -3.70 -4.63 15.39
C GLY A 80 -2.73 -5.38 14.48
N ASN A 81 -3.23 -6.20 13.56
CA ASN A 81 -2.42 -6.97 12.63
C ASN A 81 -2.53 -6.41 11.22
N PHE A 82 -1.41 -6.43 10.50
CA PHE A 82 -1.34 -5.97 9.11
C PHE A 82 -1.07 -7.16 8.19
N SER A 83 -1.80 -7.21 7.08
CA SER A 83 -1.63 -8.26 6.09
C SER A 83 -1.80 -7.72 4.68
N LEU A 84 -0.98 -8.21 3.75
CA LEU A 84 -1.10 -7.85 2.34
C LEU A 84 -2.35 -8.48 1.74
N VAL A 85 -3.20 -7.65 1.14
CA VAL A 85 -4.40 -8.10 0.44
C VAL A 85 -4.12 -8.33 -1.03
N SER A 86 -3.54 -7.33 -1.69
CA SER A 86 -3.31 -7.40 -3.14
C SER A 86 -2.23 -6.45 -3.59
N VAL A 87 -1.58 -6.81 -4.68
CA VAL A 87 -0.72 -5.94 -5.48
C VAL A 87 -1.22 -6.06 -6.91
N GLU A 88 -1.74 -4.97 -7.46
CA GLU A 88 -2.35 -4.97 -8.77
C GLU A 88 -1.63 -3.99 -9.70
N PRO A 89 -1.29 -4.39 -10.92
CA PRO A 89 -0.68 -3.46 -11.87
C PRO A 89 -1.65 -2.34 -12.23
N VAL A 90 -1.12 -1.12 -12.25
CA VAL A 90 -1.86 0.06 -12.72
C VAL A 90 -1.46 0.37 -14.15
N ILE A 91 -0.17 0.23 -14.42
CA ILE A 91 0.40 0.43 -15.75
C ILE A 91 1.33 -0.73 -16.06
#